data_80d1c3cab02cba270afef6f8ef44fd0a
#
_entry.id   80d1c3cab02cba270afef6f8ef44fd0a
#
_cell.length_a   1.000
_cell.length_b   1.000
_cell.length_c   1.000
_cell.angle_alpha   90.00
_cell.angle_beta   90.00
_cell.angle_gamma   90.00
#
_symmetry.space_group_name_H-M   'P 1'
#
loop_
_entity.id
_entity.type
_entity.pdbx_description
1 polymer ?
#
loop_
_entity_poly.entity_id
_entity_poly.type
_entity_poly.pdbx_seq_one_letter_code
_entity_poly.pdbx_strand_id
1 'polypeptide(L)'
;MNAAVIVAAGRGTRMGLERNKVLAPLCGEPVIARTVRAFERTGWFDGGIVVVTGACDLCEMKRILADAGLRAQVVLGGADRQESVCRGLAATNPAAQYVAIHDGARPLVTAEVIARTLESAKKYGSGVAAVPLKDTVKRVNEGGVVVDTPPRDALRAVQTPQTFEAELIRRAHAAYALGERATDDAALAERMGVKVRLTEGDVENIKLTTPEDMLLARQVILRREGQKEEKPMVRIGHGYDVHRLTEDRKLILCGVEIPYTLGLLGHSDADVALHALMDALLGAAALGDIGRHFPDTDPAYKGADSGKLLDHVVALLEEKGYAVGNVDVTIICQRPKLKDYIEQMRQNVARHLKVDADCVNIKATTTEKLGFEGEGLGISSHAVAGIEKA
;
A
#
# COMPACT_ATOMS: atom_id res chain seq x y z
N MET A 1 13.81 -25.04 -27.42
CA MET A 1 14.34 -24.34 -26.25
C MET A 1 14.07 -22.86 -26.38
N ASN A 2 13.48 -22.23 -25.36
CA ASN A 2 13.18 -20.80 -25.35
C ASN A 2 13.85 -20.14 -24.15
N ALA A 3 14.26 -18.86 -24.25
CA ALA A 3 14.81 -18.09 -23.16
C ALA A 3 14.01 -16.78 -22.97
N ALA A 4 14.11 -16.20 -21.79
CA ALA A 4 13.53 -14.90 -21.51
C ALA A 4 14.60 -13.95 -20.96
N VAL A 5 14.53 -12.66 -21.40
CA VAL A 5 15.34 -11.56 -20.89
C VAL A 5 14.41 -10.55 -20.23
N ILE A 6 14.54 -10.40 -18.91
CA ILE A 6 13.72 -9.45 -18.14
C ILE A 6 14.58 -8.24 -17.79
N VAL A 7 14.23 -7.08 -18.33
CA VAL A 7 15.02 -5.84 -18.22
C VAL A 7 14.58 -5.05 -17.00
N ALA A 8 15.48 -4.92 -16.02
CA ALA A 8 15.25 -4.29 -14.73
C ALA A 8 16.33 -3.25 -14.34
N ALA A 9 17.16 -2.80 -15.30
CA ALA A 9 18.30 -1.90 -15.04
C ALA A 9 17.93 -0.40 -14.95
N GLY A 10 16.65 -0.02 -15.08
CA GLY A 10 16.19 1.37 -15.04
C GLY A 10 16.20 1.96 -13.62
N ARG A 11 16.72 3.19 -13.47
CA ARG A 11 16.86 3.89 -12.18
C ARG A 11 15.55 4.39 -11.55
N GLY A 12 14.39 4.28 -12.22
CA GLY A 12 13.08 4.61 -11.64
C GLY A 12 12.85 6.08 -11.22
N THR A 13 13.65 7.02 -11.71
CA THR A 13 13.69 8.44 -11.27
C THR A 13 12.33 9.17 -11.31
N ARG A 14 11.39 8.71 -12.12
CA ARG A 14 10.04 9.31 -12.26
C ARG A 14 9.07 8.96 -11.12
N MET A 15 9.40 8.02 -10.25
CA MET A 15 8.56 7.62 -9.12
C MET A 15 8.92 8.30 -7.79
N GLY A 16 9.92 9.19 -7.78
CA GLY A 16 10.39 9.84 -6.54
C GLY A 16 10.99 8.87 -5.51
N LEU A 17 11.22 7.62 -5.89
CA LEU A 17 11.83 6.62 -5.02
C LEU A 17 13.37 6.71 -5.13
N GLU A 18 14.04 6.68 -3.98
CA GLU A 18 15.51 6.59 -3.91
C GLU A 18 16.04 5.23 -4.44
N ARG A 19 15.16 4.24 -4.58
CA ARG A 19 15.47 2.86 -5.01
C ARG A 19 14.79 2.51 -6.32
N ASN A 20 15.33 1.48 -6.99
CA ASN A 20 14.73 0.94 -8.21
C ASN A 20 13.30 0.39 -7.94
N LYS A 21 12.31 0.94 -8.63
CA LYS A 21 10.89 0.62 -8.46
C LYS A 21 10.54 -0.86 -8.60
N VAL A 22 11.33 -1.64 -9.36
CA VAL A 22 11.07 -3.07 -9.54
C VAL A 22 11.39 -3.91 -8.29
N LEU A 23 12.14 -3.32 -7.33
CA LEU A 23 12.44 -3.92 -6.03
C LEU A 23 11.36 -3.59 -4.99
N ALA A 24 10.47 -2.62 -5.28
CA ALA A 24 9.41 -2.23 -4.37
C ALA A 24 8.37 -3.36 -4.20
N PRO A 25 7.78 -3.49 -2.99
CA PRO A 25 6.75 -4.48 -2.75
C PRO A 25 5.43 -4.08 -3.43
N LEU A 26 4.76 -5.06 -4.02
CA LEU A 26 3.43 -4.95 -4.62
C LEU A 26 2.59 -6.14 -4.12
N CYS A 27 1.62 -5.88 -3.25
CA CYS A 27 0.84 -6.92 -2.56
C CYS A 27 1.72 -7.99 -1.90
N GLY A 28 2.69 -7.56 -1.07
CA GLY A 28 3.57 -8.45 -0.30
C GLY A 28 4.72 -9.11 -1.07
N GLU A 29 4.79 -8.95 -2.39
CA GLU A 29 5.86 -9.52 -3.24
C GLU A 29 6.55 -8.42 -4.04
N PRO A 30 7.91 -8.39 -4.17
CA PRO A 30 8.59 -7.43 -5.02
C PRO A 30 8.13 -7.52 -6.48
N VAL A 31 7.98 -6.36 -7.14
CA VAL A 31 7.53 -6.25 -8.55
C VAL A 31 8.31 -7.19 -9.46
N ILE A 32 9.64 -7.24 -9.32
CA ILE A 32 10.48 -8.10 -10.17
C ILE A 32 10.24 -9.59 -9.92
N ALA A 33 10.03 -10.01 -8.66
CA ALA A 33 9.75 -11.41 -8.35
C ALA A 33 8.43 -11.85 -8.99
N ARG A 34 7.40 -11.01 -8.93
CA ARG A 34 6.10 -11.24 -9.58
C ARG A 34 6.27 -11.36 -11.10
N THR A 35 7.06 -10.49 -11.71
CA THR A 35 7.34 -10.55 -13.15
C THR A 35 8.07 -11.83 -13.54
N VAL A 36 9.15 -12.21 -12.85
CA VAL A 36 9.90 -13.45 -13.13
C VAL A 36 9.02 -14.69 -12.93
N ARG A 37 8.24 -14.70 -11.86
CA ARG A 37 7.30 -15.78 -11.54
C ARG A 37 6.25 -15.99 -12.65
N ALA A 38 5.78 -14.92 -13.30
CA ALA A 38 4.84 -15.04 -14.42
C ALA A 38 5.43 -15.83 -15.59
N PHE A 39 6.72 -15.64 -15.88
CA PHE A 39 7.43 -16.42 -16.91
C PHE A 39 7.75 -17.83 -16.45
N GLU A 40 8.27 -18.00 -15.23
CA GLU A 40 8.66 -19.31 -14.70
C GLU A 40 7.46 -20.27 -14.61
N ARG A 41 6.30 -19.79 -14.18
CA ARG A 41 5.06 -20.58 -14.06
C ARG A 41 4.56 -21.14 -15.39
N THR A 42 4.93 -20.55 -16.53
CA THR A 42 4.54 -21.11 -17.83
C THR A 42 5.25 -22.42 -18.16
N GLY A 43 6.43 -22.64 -17.62
CA GLY A 43 7.28 -23.80 -17.96
C GLY A 43 7.83 -23.79 -19.40
N TRP A 44 7.65 -22.70 -20.16
CA TRP A 44 8.02 -22.64 -21.58
C TRP A 44 9.44 -22.13 -21.84
N PHE A 45 10.11 -21.62 -20.82
CA PHE A 45 11.46 -21.03 -20.93
C PHE A 45 12.54 -21.97 -20.39
N ASP A 46 12.60 -23.15 -20.99
CA ASP A 46 13.56 -24.21 -20.69
C ASP A 46 15.04 -23.85 -20.96
N GLY A 47 15.25 -22.81 -21.78
CA GLY A 47 16.55 -22.17 -22.02
C GLY A 47 16.95 -21.14 -20.93
N GLY A 48 16.13 -20.98 -19.90
CA GLY A 48 16.37 -20.12 -18.73
C GLY A 48 15.80 -18.71 -18.83
N ILE A 49 15.76 -18.05 -17.68
CA ILE A 49 15.36 -16.66 -17.52
C ILE A 49 16.57 -15.84 -17.09
N VAL A 50 16.88 -14.76 -17.79
CA VAL A 50 17.94 -13.81 -17.48
C VAL A 50 17.32 -12.49 -17.02
N VAL A 51 17.67 -12.04 -15.80
CA VAL A 51 17.27 -10.73 -15.28
C VAL A 51 18.45 -9.77 -15.40
N VAL A 52 18.23 -8.66 -16.09
CA VAL A 52 19.26 -7.63 -16.30
C VAL A 52 19.03 -6.48 -15.34
N THR A 53 19.99 -6.16 -14.49
CA THR A 53 19.85 -5.16 -13.42
C THR A 53 21.02 -4.17 -13.39
N GLY A 54 20.83 -3.02 -12.72
CA GLY A 54 21.89 -2.04 -12.47
C GLY A 54 22.91 -2.54 -11.43
N ALA A 55 24.11 -1.95 -11.44
CA ALA A 55 25.19 -2.36 -10.53
C ALA A 55 24.81 -2.17 -9.05
N CYS A 56 24.11 -1.09 -8.71
CA CYS A 56 23.67 -0.81 -7.34
C CYS A 56 22.64 -1.83 -6.81
N ASP A 57 21.87 -2.45 -7.71
CA ASP A 57 20.76 -3.34 -7.36
C ASP A 57 21.15 -4.83 -7.41
N LEU A 58 22.34 -5.17 -7.88
CA LEU A 58 22.73 -6.54 -8.21
C LEU A 58 22.60 -7.52 -7.02
N CYS A 59 23.11 -7.14 -5.86
CA CYS A 59 23.08 -7.99 -4.67
C CYS A 59 21.64 -8.17 -4.15
N GLU A 60 20.87 -7.08 -4.11
CA GLU A 60 19.48 -7.10 -3.66
C GLU A 60 18.60 -7.89 -4.63
N MET A 61 18.80 -7.73 -5.94
CA MET A 61 18.11 -8.49 -6.97
C MET A 61 18.30 -10.01 -6.81
N LYS A 62 19.56 -10.44 -6.62
CA LYS A 62 19.89 -11.86 -6.39
C LYS A 62 19.21 -12.39 -5.13
N ARG A 63 19.23 -11.62 -4.03
CA ARG A 63 18.60 -11.98 -2.78
C ARG A 63 17.09 -12.15 -2.95
N ILE A 64 16.41 -11.15 -3.54
CA ILE A 64 14.96 -11.17 -3.78
C ILE A 64 14.52 -12.40 -4.57
N LEU A 65 15.24 -12.72 -5.65
CA LEU A 65 14.88 -13.87 -6.48
C LEU A 65 15.14 -15.20 -5.76
N ALA A 66 16.23 -15.29 -4.99
CA ALA A 66 16.53 -16.47 -4.17
C ALA A 66 15.49 -16.68 -3.05
N ASP A 67 15.15 -15.62 -2.31
CA ASP A 67 14.14 -15.64 -1.24
C ASP A 67 12.75 -16.02 -1.78
N ALA A 68 12.45 -15.61 -3.03
CA ALA A 68 11.21 -15.98 -3.72
C ALA A 68 11.22 -17.39 -4.33
N GLY A 69 12.34 -18.13 -4.24
CA GLY A 69 12.52 -19.46 -4.82
C GLY A 69 12.55 -19.49 -6.36
N LEU A 70 12.90 -18.37 -7.01
CA LEU A 70 12.85 -18.21 -8.47
C LEU A 70 14.21 -18.53 -9.10
N ARG A 71 14.20 -19.29 -10.19
CA ARG A 71 15.40 -19.71 -10.93
C ARG A 71 15.66 -18.73 -12.09
N ALA A 72 16.41 -17.68 -11.82
CA ALA A 72 16.84 -16.74 -12.85
C ALA A 72 18.30 -16.36 -12.71
N GLN A 73 19.00 -16.27 -13.83
CA GLN A 73 20.38 -15.74 -13.87
C GLN A 73 20.30 -14.20 -13.81
N VAL A 74 21.06 -13.57 -12.90
CA VAL A 74 21.12 -12.12 -12.78
C VAL A 74 22.43 -11.62 -13.36
N VAL A 75 22.32 -10.67 -14.32
CA VAL A 75 23.47 -10.07 -15.02
C VAL A 75 23.43 -8.54 -14.96
N LEU A 76 24.59 -7.91 -15.10
CA LEU A 76 24.70 -6.47 -15.13
C LEU A 76 24.21 -5.90 -16.48
N GLY A 77 23.40 -4.88 -16.41
CA GLY A 77 22.97 -4.08 -17.55
C GLY A 77 24.03 -3.11 -18.05
N GLY A 78 23.73 -2.43 -19.14
CA GLY A 78 24.53 -1.39 -19.77
C GLY A 78 24.14 0.02 -19.36
N ALA A 79 24.65 1.00 -20.09
CA ALA A 79 24.37 2.41 -19.87
C ALA A 79 22.92 2.79 -20.22
N ASP A 80 22.27 2.05 -21.11
CA ASP A 80 20.90 2.25 -21.53
C ASP A 80 20.13 0.92 -21.68
N ARG A 81 18.85 1.02 -22.09
CA ARG A 81 17.97 -0.14 -22.26
C ARG A 81 18.51 -1.08 -23.37
N GLN A 82 18.94 -0.54 -24.49
CA GLN A 82 19.40 -1.34 -25.65
C GLN A 82 20.66 -2.14 -25.28
N GLU A 83 21.66 -1.51 -24.65
CA GLU A 83 22.85 -2.21 -24.16
C GLU A 83 22.51 -3.25 -23.08
N SER A 84 21.56 -2.93 -22.19
CA SER A 84 21.09 -3.86 -21.17
C SER A 84 20.47 -5.11 -21.81
N VAL A 85 19.64 -4.95 -22.83
CA VAL A 85 19.07 -6.09 -23.59
C VAL A 85 20.18 -6.88 -24.27
N CYS A 86 21.14 -6.22 -24.90
CA CYS A 86 22.27 -6.88 -25.56
C CYS A 86 23.04 -7.78 -24.58
N ARG A 87 23.36 -7.29 -23.39
CA ARG A 87 24.02 -8.09 -22.32
C ARG A 87 23.14 -9.24 -21.84
N GLY A 88 21.84 -9.01 -21.72
CA GLY A 88 20.86 -10.06 -21.41
C GLY A 88 20.83 -11.17 -22.47
N LEU A 89 20.78 -10.81 -23.74
CA LEU A 89 20.81 -11.74 -24.87
C LEU A 89 22.10 -12.56 -24.91
N ALA A 90 23.26 -11.94 -24.62
CA ALA A 90 24.54 -12.62 -24.56
C ALA A 90 24.61 -13.66 -23.41
N ALA A 91 23.85 -13.45 -22.35
CA ALA A 91 23.77 -14.36 -21.20
C ALA A 91 22.72 -15.49 -21.37
N THR A 92 21.86 -15.43 -22.41
CA THR A 92 20.91 -16.51 -22.69
C THR A 92 21.64 -17.75 -23.21
N ASN A 93 21.02 -18.92 -23.03
CA ASN A 93 21.52 -20.16 -23.61
C ASN A 93 21.74 -20.00 -25.14
N PRO A 94 22.93 -20.26 -25.66
CA PRO A 94 23.22 -20.14 -27.09
C PRO A 94 22.32 -21.02 -27.99
N ALA A 95 21.84 -22.15 -27.45
CA ALA A 95 20.92 -23.07 -28.16
C ALA A 95 19.45 -22.60 -28.13
N ALA A 96 19.13 -21.50 -27.48
CA ALA A 96 17.77 -20.96 -27.49
C ALA A 96 17.37 -20.57 -28.93
N GLN A 97 16.19 -21.06 -29.36
CA GLN A 97 15.63 -20.76 -30.66
C GLN A 97 14.83 -19.46 -30.64
N TYR A 98 14.15 -19.18 -29.53
CA TYR A 98 13.32 -17.99 -29.36
C TYR A 98 13.70 -17.30 -28.03
N VAL A 99 13.67 -15.96 -28.04
CA VAL A 99 13.90 -15.14 -26.86
C VAL A 99 12.76 -14.15 -26.70
N ALA A 100 12.14 -14.16 -25.52
CA ALA A 100 11.17 -13.17 -25.10
C ALA A 100 11.87 -12.07 -24.30
N ILE A 101 11.77 -10.81 -24.74
CA ILE A 101 12.30 -9.64 -24.05
C ILE A 101 11.14 -8.96 -23.34
N HIS A 102 11.28 -8.75 -22.01
CA HIS A 102 10.21 -8.21 -21.21
C HIS A 102 10.69 -7.15 -20.20
N ASP A 103 9.88 -6.11 -20.01
CA ASP A 103 10.16 -5.09 -19.01
C ASP A 103 9.89 -5.65 -17.60
N GLY A 104 10.89 -5.64 -16.71
CA GLY A 104 10.75 -6.05 -15.31
C GLY A 104 9.71 -5.23 -14.52
N ALA A 105 9.34 -4.05 -15.03
CA ALA A 105 8.31 -3.19 -14.49
C ALA A 105 6.87 -3.49 -15.01
N ARG A 106 6.61 -4.65 -15.62
CA ARG A 106 5.28 -5.10 -16.04
C ARG A 106 4.88 -6.40 -15.32
N PRO A 107 4.57 -6.34 -14.02
CA PRO A 107 4.33 -7.55 -13.21
C PRO A 107 2.98 -8.23 -13.48
N LEU A 108 2.13 -7.62 -14.30
CA LEU A 108 0.76 -8.09 -14.54
C LEU A 108 0.61 -8.88 -15.86
N VAL A 109 1.74 -9.19 -16.51
CA VAL A 109 1.74 -10.02 -17.72
C VAL A 109 1.11 -11.38 -17.44
N THR A 110 0.22 -11.85 -18.33
CA THR A 110 -0.46 -13.13 -18.18
C THR A 110 0.19 -14.20 -19.05
N ALA A 111 -0.04 -15.47 -18.70
CA ALA A 111 0.44 -16.59 -19.49
C ALA A 111 -0.08 -16.56 -20.95
N GLU A 112 -1.32 -16.09 -21.16
CA GLU A 112 -1.93 -15.96 -22.48
C GLU A 112 -1.20 -14.93 -23.35
N VAL A 113 -0.78 -13.79 -22.79
CA VAL A 113 0.00 -12.78 -23.53
C VAL A 113 1.37 -13.35 -23.89
N ILE A 114 2.03 -14.05 -22.95
CA ILE A 114 3.32 -14.71 -23.20
C ILE A 114 3.18 -15.77 -24.30
N ALA A 115 2.13 -16.61 -24.23
CA ALA A 115 1.86 -17.64 -25.21
C ALA A 115 1.69 -17.07 -26.61
N ARG A 116 0.81 -16.05 -26.76
CA ARG A 116 0.54 -15.44 -28.07
C ARG A 116 1.81 -14.87 -28.72
N THR A 117 2.70 -14.23 -27.95
CA THR A 117 3.96 -13.71 -28.50
C THR A 117 4.91 -14.83 -28.91
N LEU A 118 5.00 -15.90 -28.13
CA LEU A 118 5.86 -17.04 -28.43
C LEU A 118 5.36 -17.84 -29.64
N GLU A 119 4.06 -18.09 -29.74
CA GLU A 119 3.44 -18.78 -30.90
C GLU A 119 3.61 -17.97 -32.19
N SER A 120 3.42 -16.64 -32.10
CA SER A 120 3.66 -15.76 -33.25
C SER A 120 5.13 -15.76 -33.69
N ALA A 121 6.07 -15.75 -32.72
CA ALA A 121 7.51 -15.83 -33.04
C ALA A 121 7.86 -17.17 -33.69
N LYS A 122 7.30 -18.29 -33.23
CA LYS A 122 7.48 -19.61 -33.85
C LYS A 122 6.96 -19.66 -35.30
N LYS A 123 5.88 -18.95 -35.57
CA LYS A 123 5.22 -18.99 -36.89
C LYS A 123 5.79 -17.96 -37.88
N TYR A 124 6.20 -16.78 -37.39
CA TYR A 124 6.52 -15.63 -38.23
C TYR A 124 7.91 -15.01 -37.92
N GLY A 125 8.68 -15.58 -37.00
CA GLY A 125 9.98 -15.05 -36.55
C GLY A 125 9.86 -13.95 -35.49
N SER A 126 8.65 -13.40 -35.27
CA SER A 126 8.42 -12.33 -34.29
C SER A 126 6.99 -12.37 -33.73
N GLY A 127 6.84 -11.92 -32.50
CA GLY A 127 5.55 -11.72 -31.83
C GLY A 127 5.68 -10.62 -30.78
N VAL A 128 4.98 -9.51 -30.95
CA VAL A 128 5.09 -8.33 -30.10
C VAL A 128 3.71 -8.01 -29.52
N ALA A 129 3.59 -8.02 -28.20
CA ALA A 129 2.34 -7.69 -27.54
C ALA A 129 1.98 -6.22 -27.76
N ALA A 130 0.75 -5.93 -28.13
CA ALA A 130 0.26 -4.58 -28.35
C ALA A 130 -1.24 -4.48 -28.09
N VAL A 131 -1.71 -3.28 -27.69
CA VAL A 131 -3.12 -3.00 -27.47
C VAL A 131 -3.61 -1.85 -28.34
N PRO A 132 -4.92 -1.77 -28.66
CA PRO A 132 -5.49 -0.60 -29.32
C PRO A 132 -5.29 0.66 -28.49
N LEU A 133 -5.12 1.80 -29.15
CA LEU A 133 -5.12 3.10 -28.46
C LEU A 133 -6.53 3.50 -28.06
N LYS A 134 -6.68 4.06 -26.85
CA LYS A 134 -7.98 4.59 -26.36
C LYS A 134 -8.19 6.04 -26.81
N ASP A 135 -7.11 6.84 -26.76
CA ASP A 135 -7.17 8.27 -27.01
C ASP A 135 -6.84 8.61 -28.49
N THR A 136 -7.28 9.78 -28.92
CA THR A 136 -6.86 10.33 -30.22
C THR A 136 -5.41 10.79 -30.16
N VAL A 137 -4.59 10.30 -31.08
CA VAL A 137 -3.17 10.67 -31.17
C VAL A 137 -2.99 11.82 -32.16
N LYS A 138 -2.22 12.81 -31.76
CA LYS A 138 -1.81 13.93 -32.60
C LYS A 138 -0.30 13.88 -32.84
N ARG A 139 0.13 14.00 -34.07
CA ARG A 139 1.53 14.29 -34.38
C ARG A 139 1.74 15.80 -34.35
N VAL A 140 2.74 16.24 -33.59
CA VAL A 140 3.06 17.68 -33.44
C VAL A 140 4.46 17.98 -33.92
N ASN A 141 4.70 19.23 -34.34
CA ASN A 141 6.05 19.72 -34.61
C ASN A 141 6.76 20.17 -33.31
N GLU A 142 8.01 20.66 -33.44
CA GLU A 142 8.82 21.15 -32.31
C GLU A 142 8.14 22.29 -31.51
N GLY A 143 7.29 23.08 -32.14
CA GLY A 143 6.52 24.17 -31.54
C GLY A 143 5.21 23.71 -30.88
N GLY A 144 4.92 22.41 -30.82
CA GLY A 144 3.68 21.87 -30.25
C GLY A 144 2.44 22.02 -31.12
N VAL A 145 2.59 22.49 -32.39
CA VAL A 145 1.47 22.63 -33.33
C VAL A 145 1.15 21.28 -33.97
N VAL A 146 -0.15 20.95 -34.03
CA VAL A 146 -0.62 19.71 -34.67
C VAL A 146 -0.30 19.73 -36.17
N VAL A 147 0.43 18.72 -36.61
CA VAL A 147 0.77 18.50 -38.01
C VAL A 147 -0.22 17.54 -38.66
N ASP A 148 -0.63 16.49 -37.90
CA ASP A 148 -1.40 15.39 -38.44
C ASP A 148 -2.16 14.66 -37.33
N THR A 149 -3.25 13.99 -37.68
CA THR A 149 -4.04 13.12 -36.79
C THR A 149 -4.17 11.75 -37.44
N PRO A 150 -3.25 10.82 -37.16
CA PRO A 150 -3.31 9.49 -37.75
C PRO A 150 -4.61 8.76 -37.38
N PRO A 151 -5.16 7.94 -38.26
CA PRO A 151 -6.32 7.10 -37.92
C PRO A 151 -5.99 6.18 -36.73
N ARG A 152 -6.73 6.32 -35.64
CA ARG A 152 -6.50 5.56 -34.40
C ARG A 152 -6.52 4.05 -34.62
N ASP A 153 -7.37 3.57 -35.50
CA ASP A 153 -7.52 2.14 -35.79
C ASP A 153 -6.29 1.50 -36.45
N ALA A 154 -5.42 2.32 -37.05
CA ALA A 154 -4.14 1.90 -37.60
C ALA A 154 -2.99 1.91 -36.57
N LEU A 155 -3.23 2.45 -35.38
CA LEU A 155 -2.23 2.59 -34.33
C LEU A 155 -2.40 1.55 -33.22
N ARG A 156 -1.28 1.13 -32.65
CA ARG A 156 -1.22 0.24 -31.49
C ARG A 156 -0.21 0.76 -30.46
N ALA A 157 -0.57 0.63 -29.18
CA ALA A 157 0.39 0.85 -28.09
C ALA A 157 1.14 -0.46 -27.85
N VAL A 158 2.45 -0.44 -28.11
CA VAL A 158 3.32 -1.60 -27.99
C VAL A 158 3.62 -1.86 -26.51
N GLN A 159 3.56 -3.13 -26.13
CA GLN A 159 3.90 -3.63 -24.82
C GLN A 159 5.10 -4.60 -24.91
N THR A 160 5.39 -5.27 -23.83
CA THR A 160 6.23 -6.45 -23.78
C THR A 160 5.42 -7.60 -23.13
N PRO A 161 5.70 -8.88 -23.48
CA PRO A 161 6.88 -9.42 -24.16
C PRO A 161 6.97 -9.03 -25.63
N GLN A 162 8.21 -8.87 -26.10
CA GLN A 162 8.56 -8.84 -27.50
C GLN A 162 9.41 -10.10 -27.76
N THR A 163 8.85 -11.06 -28.46
CA THR A 163 9.46 -12.36 -28.67
C THR A 163 9.94 -12.51 -30.11
N PHE A 164 11.15 -12.96 -30.28
CA PHE A 164 11.80 -13.10 -31.58
C PHE A 164 12.52 -14.43 -31.72
N GLU A 165 12.80 -14.81 -32.95
CA GLU A 165 13.84 -15.79 -33.23
C GLU A 165 15.18 -15.29 -32.64
N ALA A 166 15.88 -16.17 -31.92
CA ALA A 166 17.04 -15.74 -31.11
C ALA A 166 18.20 -15.22 -31.96
N GLU A 167 18.47 -15.86 -33.10
CA GLU A 167 19.54 -15.41 -34.01
C GLU A 167 19.22 -14.05 -34.62
N LEU A 168 17.96 -13.84 -35.04
CA LEU A 168 17.49 -12.58 -35.60
C LEU A 168 17.73 -11.43 -34.62
N ILE A 169 17.22 -11.55 -33.38
CA ILE A 169 17.29 -10.43 -32.42
C ILE A 169 18.72 -10.19 -31.91
N ARG A 170 19.56 -11.23 -31.77
CA ARG A 170 20.97 -11.08 -31.45
C ARG A 170 21.70 -10.31 -32.56
N ARG A 171 21.46 -10.64 -33.83
CA ARG A 171 22.04 -9.92 -34.99
C ARG A 171 21.54 -8.46 -35.03
N ALA A 172 20.27 -8.20 -34.76
CA ALA A 172 19.74 -6.86 -34.74
C ALA A 172 20.42 -6.00 -33.67
N HIS A 173 20.57 -6.51 -32.47
CA HIS A 173 21.28 -5.80 -31.41
C HIS A 173 22.77 -5.61 -31.71
N ALA A 174 23.45 -6.60 -32.31
CA ALA A 174 24.86 -6.47 -32.73
C ALA A 174 25.06 -5.43 -33.81
N ALA A 175 24.18 -5.39 -34.82
CA ALA A 175 24.27 -4.45 -35.95
C ALA A 175 24.10 -2.98 -35.52
N TYR A 176 23.29 -2.72 -34.50
CA TYR A 176 22.97 -1.37 -34.03
C TYR A 176 23.55 -1.03 -32.66
N ALA A 177 24.57 -1.80 -32.16
CA ALA A 177 25.18 -1.59 -30.86
C ALA A 177 25.82 -0.18 -30.72
N LEU A 178 26.35 0.38 -31.79
CA LEU A 178 26.99 1.70 -31.84
C LEU A 178 26.21 2.74 -32.68
N GLY A 179 24.97 2.40 -33.08
CA GLY A 179 24.15 3.26 -33.94
C GLY A 179 23.10 4.07 -33.18
N GLU A 180 22.15 4.64 -33.96
CA GLU A 180 21.00 5.33 -33.40
C GLU A 180 20.20 4.45 -32.47
N ARG A 181 19.83 4.99 -31.29
CA ARG A 181 19.01 4.30 -30.30
C ARG A 181 17.63 3.98 -30.84
N ALA A 182 17.20 2.74 -30.66
CA ALA A 182 15.84 2.32 -30.95
C ALA A 182 14.95 2.51 -29.70
N THR A 183 13.68 2.78 -29.93
CA THR A 183 12.69 2.93 -28.86
C THR A 183 12.37 1.61 -28.16
N ASP A 184 12.42 0.51 -28.93
CA ASP A 184 12.19 -0.86 -28.46
C ASP A 184 12.94 -1.90 -29.32
N ASP A 185 12.78 -3.18 -28.97
CA ASP A 185 13.49 -4.27 -29.65
C ASP A 185 12.88 -4.57 -31.04
N ALA A 186 11.56 -4.31 -31.18
CA ALA A 186 10.88 -4.42 -32.47
C ALA A 186 11.44 -3.45 -33.52
N ALA A 187 11.72 -2.21 -33.13
CA ALA A 187 12.30 -1.22 -34.03
C ALA A 187 13.69 -1.63 -34.54
N LEU A 188 14.49 -2.35 -33.77
CA LEU A 188 15.77 -2.90 -34.26
C LEU A 188 15.57 -3.98 -35.32
N ALA A 189 14.59 -4.88 -35.10
CA ALA A 189 14.26 -5.90 -36.10
C ALA A 189 13.70 -5.27 -37.39
N GLU A 190 12.86 -4.26 -37.28
CA GLU A 190 12.31 -3.50 -38.44
C GLU A 190 13.42 -2.84 -39.28
N ARG A 191 14.43 -2.24 -38.63
CA ARG A 191 15.60 -1.66 -39.32
C ARG A 191 16.39 -2.70 -40.15
N MET A 192 16.31 -3.98 -39.76
CA MET A 192 16.87 -5.09 -40.55
C MET A 192 15.96 -5.58 -41.65
N GLY A 193 14.84 -4.90 -41.90
CA GLY A 193 13.87 -5.28 -42.94
C GLY A 193 12.91 -6.40 -42.53
N VAL A 194 12.87 -6.75 -41.24
CA VAL A 194 11.96 -7.78 -40.73
C VAL A 194 10.55 -7.22 -40.59
N LYS A 195 9.57 -7.94 -41.08
CA LYS A 195 8.16 -7.61 -40.89
C LYS A 195 7.73 -8.08 -39.49
N VAL A 196 7.80 -7.17 -38.51
CA VAL A 196 7.39 -7.48 -37.12
C VAL A 196 5.88 -7.74 -37.04
N ARG A 197 5.50 -8.83 -36.38
CA ARG A 197 4.11 -9.20 -36.19
C ARG A 197 3.63 -8.79 -34.79
N LEU A 198 2.58 -7.98 -34.72
CA LEU A 198 1.90 -7.66 -33.46
C LEU A 198 0.94 -8.79 -33.07
N THR A 199 0.83 -9.03 -31.77
CA THR A 199 -0.13 -9.92 -31.15
C THR A 199 -1.00 -9.17 -30.17
N GLU A 200 -2.16 -9.69 -29.85
CA GLU A 200 -3.03 -9.08 -28.83
C GLU A 200 -2.38 -9.11 -27.47
N GLY A 201 -2.16 -7.92 -26.90
CA GLY A 201 -1.69 -7.71 -25.55
C GLY A 201 -2.82 -7.74 -24.51
N ASP A 202 -2.59 -7.10 -23.37
CA ASP A 202 -3.59 -6.94 -22.33
C ASP A 202 -3.52 -5.50 -21.79
N VAL A 203 -4.66 -4.82 -21.70
CA VAL A 203 -4.74 -3.45 -21.17
C VAL A 203 -4.27 -3.37 -19.72
N GLU A 204 -4.35 -4.46 -18.97
CA GLU A 204 -3.86 -4.56 -17.60
C GLU A 204 -2.35 -4.87 -17.51
N ASN A 205 -1.69 -5.24 -18.60
CA ASN A 205 -0.24 -5.42 -18.65
C ASN A 205 0.47 -4.06 -18.67
N ILE A 206 0.15 -3.22 -17.68
CA ILE A 206 0.68 -1.87 -17.54
C ILE A 206 2.16 -1.88 -17.18
N LYS A 207 2.89 -0.84 -17.59
CA LYS A 207 4.26 -0.59 -17.15
C LYS A 207 4.24 0.34 -15.97
N LEU A 208 4.71 -0.11 -14.82
CA LEU A 208 4.80 0.71 -13.61
C LEU A 208 5.82 1.82 -13.81
N THR A 209 5.35 3.06 -13.95
CA THR A 209 6.19 4.25 -14.21
C THR A 209 5.95 5.35 -13.20
N THR A 210 4.77 5.41 -12.59
CA THR A 210 4.34 6.41 -11.61
C THR A 210 3.78 5.73 -10.34
N PRO A 211 3.63 6.46 -9.22
CA PRO A 211 2.96 5.94 -8.02
C PRO A 211 1.53 5.47 -8.29
N GLU A 212 0.80 6.15 -9.17
CA GLU A 212 -0.57 5.79 -9.55
C GLU A 212 -0.62 4.43 -10.24
N ASP A 213 0.40 4.09 -11.06
CA ASP A 213 0.49 2.77 -11.67
C ASP A 213 0.60 1.65 -10.62
N MET A 214 1.26 1.91 -9.47
CA MET A 214 1.34 0.95 -8.36
C MET A 214 -0.02 0.71 -7.71
N LEU A 215 -0.81 1.78 -7.52
CA LEU A 215 -2.17 1.67 -6.99
C LEU A 215 -3.06 0.87 -7.94
N LEU A 216 -3.00 1.19 -9.24
CA LEU A 216 -3.77 0.47 -10.26
C LEU A 216 -3.36 -1.01 -10.32
N ALA A 217 -2.06 -1.30 -10.28
CA ALA A 217 -1.55 -2.67 -10.28
C ALA A 217 -2.03 -3.46 -9.06
N ARG A 218 -2.03 -2.82 -7.87
CA ARG A 218 -2.58 -3.42 -6.65
C ARG A 218 -4.04 -3.82 -6.83
N GLN A 219 -4.87 -2.93 -7.37
CA GLN A 219 -6.30 -3.19 -7.62
C GLN A 219 -6.51 -4.36 -8.58
N VAL A 220 -5.71 -4.42 -9.66
CA VAL A 220 -5.78 -5.53 -10.62
C VAL A 220 -5.41 -6.86 -9.96
N ILE A 221 -4.36 -6.88 -9.12
CA ILE A 221 -3.94 -8.09 -8.41
C ILE A 221 -5.03 -8.56 -7.45
N LEU A 222 -5.53 -7.69 -6.57
CA LEU A 222 -6.57 -8.02 -5.61
C LEU A 222 -7.81 -8.61 -6.30
N ARG A 223 -8.23 -8.00 -7.42
CA ARG A 223 -9.34 -8.51 -8.21
C ARG A 223 -9.05 -9.89 -8.83
N ARG A 224 -7.85 -10.12 -9.40
CA ARG A 224 -7.45 -11.39 -10.01
C ARG A 224 -7.32 -12.52 -8.98
N GLU A 225 -6.88 -12.18 -7.77
CA GLU A 225 -6.73 -13.13 -6.66
C GLU A 225 -8.04 -13.37 -5.89
N GLY A 226 -9.14 -12.70 -6.30
CA GLY A 226 -10.44 -12.80 -5.64
C GLY A 226 -10.43 -12.22 -4.21
N GLN A 227 -9.37 -11.51 -3.85
CA GLN A 227 -9.29 -10.80 -2.59
C GLN A 227 -10.16 -9.54 -2.72
N LYS A 228 -11.22 -9.47 -1.93
CA LYS A 228 -11.92 -8.20 -1.71
C LYS A 228 -10.92 -7.29 -1.01
N GLU A 229 -10.82 -6.03 -1.44
CA GLU A 229 -10.24 -5.00 -0.58
C GLU A 229 -10.95 -5.13 0.77
N GLU A 230 -10.24 -5.53 1.80
CA GLU A 230 -10.72 -5.30 3.15
C GLU A 230 -10.74 -3.77 3.31
N LYS A 231 -11.89 -3.16 3.05
CA LYS A 231 -12.11 -1.79 3.49
C LYS A 231 -11.84 -1.81 4.98
N PRO A 232 -10.98 -0.95 5.53
CA PRO A 232 -10.80 -0.86 6.96
C PRO A 232 -12.19 -0.72 7.57
N MET A 233 -12.64 -1.74 8.30
CA MET A 233 -13.95 -1.72 8.92
C MET A 233 -13.80 -0.92 10.20
N VAL A 234 -14.20 0.34 10.13
CA VAL A 234 -14.31 1.19 11.31
C VAL A 234 -15.38 0.60 12.21
N ARG A 235 -15.02 0.27 13.44
CA ARG A 235 -15.93 -0.18 14.49
C ARG A 235 -16.17 0.98 15.44
N ILE A 236 -17.41 1.18 15.83
CA ILE A 236 -17.81 2.29 16.68
C ILE A 236 -18.35 1.71 17.99
N GLY A 237 -17.90 2.29 19.10
CA GLY A 237 -18.44 2.02 20.42
C GLY A 237 -18.90 3.30 21.09
N HIS A 238 -19.83 3.17 22.01
CA HIS A 238 -20.35 4.22 22.86
C HIS A 238 -20.23 3.80 24.31
N GLY A 239 -19.75 4.71 25.17
CA GLY A 239 -19.70 4.54 26.60
C GLY A 239 -20.42 5.66 27.33
N TYR A 240 -20.96 5.34 28.49
CA TYR A 240 -21.60 6.29 29.39
C TYR A 240 -21.24 5.92 30.83
N ASP A 241 -20.82 6.93 31.60
CA ASP A 241 -20.58 6.77 33.03
C ASP A 241 -21.06 7.98 33.82
N VAL A 242 -21.35 7.78 35.13
CA VAL A 242 -21.84 8.83 36.03
C VAL A 242 -21.31 8.62 37.41
N HIS A 243 -20.80 9.68 38.03
CA HIS A 243 -20.35 9.66 39.41
C HIS A 243 -20.95 10.82 40.21
N ARG A 244 -21.24 10.54 41.51
CA ARG A 244 -21.74 11.53 42.45
C ARG A 244 -20.60 12.45 42.89
N LEU A 245 -20.91 13.73 43.05
CA LEU A 245 -20.03 14.70 43.71
C LEU A 245 -20.06 14.54 45.27
N THR A 246 -18.92 14.59 45.91
CA THR A 246 -18.75 14.46 47.36
C THR A 246 -17.59 15.35 47.86
N GLU A 247 -17.62 15.66 49.15
CA GLU A 247 -16.51 16.33 49.83
C GLU A 247 -15.30 15.40 50.00
N ASP A 248 -14.15 16.00 50.35
CA ASP A 248 -12.90 15.28 50.65
C ASP A 248 -12.33 14.42 49.51
N ARG A 249 -12.68 14.72 48.25
CA ARG A 249 -12.14 14.10 47.06
C ARG A 249 -11.66 15.15 46.07
N LYS A 250 -10.60 14.83 45.32
CA LYS A 250 -10.15 15.62 44.17
C LYS A 250 -11.08 15.40 42.99
N LEU A 251 -11.34 16.45 42.22
CA LEU A 251 -12.01 16.33 40.94
C LEU A 251 -10.98 16.06 39.84
N ILE A 252 -10.99 14.86 39.29
CA ILE A 252 -10.11 14.47 38.20
C ILE A 252 -10.98 14.14 36.98
N LEU A 253 -10.69 14.77 35.82
CA LEU A 253 -11.39 14.56 34.56
C LEU A 253 -10.38 14.46 33.43
N CYS A 254 -10.43 13.37 32.66
CA CYS A 254 -9.45 13.04 31.61
C CYS A 254 -7.99 13.08 32.13
N GLY A 255 -7.77 12.64 33.39
CA GLY A 255 -6.49 12.65 34.07
C GLY A 255 -5.97 14.04 34.47
N VAL A 256 -6.82 15.08 34.42
CA VAL A 256 -6.49 16.45 34.83
C VAL A 256 -7.19 16.77 36.13
N GLU A 257 -6.41 17.21 37.14
CA GLU A 257 -6.96 17.67 38.42
C GLU A 257 -7.56 19.06 38.25
N ILE A 258 -8.87 19.18 38.51
CA ILE A 258 -9.62 20.43 38.39
C ILE A 258 -9.81 21.05 39.79
N PRO A 259 -9.37 22.28 40.05
CA PRO A 259 -9.61 22.95 41.30
C PRO A 259 -11.11 23.15 41.58
N TYR A 260 -11.64 22.37 42.50
CA TYR A 260 -13.04 22.46 42.89
C TYR A 260 -13.20 21.94 44.36
N THR A 261 -14.26 22.36 45.02
CA THR A 261 -14.49 22.02 46.42
C THR A 261 -15.04 20.59 46.60
N LEU A 262 -15.54 20.01 45.54
CA LEU A 262 -16.08 18.63 45.53
C LEU A 262 -15.30 17.81 44.48
N GLY A 263 -15.15 16.50 44.74
CA GLY A 263 -14.64 15.54 43.76
C GLY A 263 -15.61 14.40 43.52
N LEU A 264 -15.27 13.48 42.64
CA LEU A 264 -16.13 12.37 42.27
C LEU A 264 -15.94 11.18 43.21
N LEU A 265 -17.04 10.53 43.57
CA LEU A 265 -17.08 9.32 44.42
C LEU A 265 -16.94 8.09 43.52
N GLY A 266 -15.92 7.25 43.78
CA GLY A 266 -15.70 5.98 43.09
C GLY A 266 -14.57 5.19 43.72
N HIS A 267 -14.34 3.96 43.23
CA HIS A 267 -13.31 3.03 43.73
C HIS A 267 -11.90 3.43 43.26
N SER A 268 -11.77 3.96 42.04
CA SER A 268 -10.54 4.51 41.47
C SER A 268 -10.37 6.00 41.83
N ASP A 269 -9.67 6.78 41.05
CA ASP A 269 -9.70 8.25 41.07
C ASP A 269 -11.07 8.82 40.62
N ALA A 270 -12.01 7.95 40.19
CA ALA A 270 -13.36 8.26 39.74
C ALA A 270 -13.43 9.20 38.54
N ASP A 271 -12.48 9.10 37.59
CA ASP A 271 -12.49 9.87 36.36
C ASP A 271 -13.58 9.37 35.39
N VAL A 272 -14.79 9.92 35.57
CA VAL A 272 -15.99 9.56 34.82
C VAL A 272 -15.81 9.69 33.30
N ALA A 273 -14.93 10.59 32.83
CA ALA A 273 -14.71 10.79 31.41
C ALA A 273 -13.83 9.67 30.81
N LEU A 274 -12.77 9.26 31.54
CA LEU A 274 -11.95 8.12 31.10
C LEU A 274 -12.69 6.79 31.22
N HIS A 275 -13.58 6.62 32.23
CA HIS A 275 -14.41 5.42 32.33
C HIS A 275 -15.36 5.29 31.12
N ALA A 276 -16.09 6.36 30.78
CA ALA A 276 -16.93 6.35 29.60
C ALA A 276 -16.13 6.08 28.31
N LEU A 277 -14.90 6.61 28.21
CA LEU A 277 -14.03 6.38 27.05
C LEU A 277 -13.57 4.92 26.98
N MET A 278 -13.17 4.31 28.10
CA MET A 278 -12.79 2.90 28.13
C MET A 278 -13.95 1.99 27.74
N ASP A 279 -15.16 2.26 28.19
CA ASP A 279 -16.35 1.53 27.78
C ASP A 279 -16.65 1.66 26.29
N ALA A 280 -16.46 2.86 25.73
CA ALA A 280 -16.59 3.07 24.29
C ALA A 280 -15.58 2.22 23.48
N LEU A 281 -14.32 2.20 23.92
CA LEU A 281 -13.24 1.44 23.27
C LEU A 281 -13.47 -0.06 23.37
N LEU A 282 -13.79 -0.58 24.57
CA LEU A 282 -14.08 -2.00 24.79
C LEU A 282 -15.34 -2.42 24.01
N GLY A 283 -16.37 -1.59 24.00
CA GLY A 283 -17.60 -1.83 23.25
C GLY A 283 -17.35 -1.91 21.74
N ALA A 284 -16.53 -0.99 21.17
CA ALA A 284 -16.14 -1.04 19.77
C ALA A 284 -15.43 -2.35 19.41
N ALA A 285 -14.59 -2.88 20.30
CA ALA A 285 -13.89 -4.14 20.11
C ALA A 285 -14.74 -5.38 20.44
N ALA A 286 -15.98 -5.22 20.95
CA ALA A 286 -16.85 -6.28 21.46
C ALA A 286 -16.22 -7.07 22.65
N LEU A 287 -15.51 -6.36 23.53
CA LEU A 287 -14.81 -6.93 24.70
C LEU A 287 -15.58 -6.77 26.03
N GLY A 288 -16.80 -6.23 25.99
CA GLY A 288 -17.64 -5.95 27.17
C GLY A 288 -17.41 -4.52 27.67
N ASP A 289 -17.36 -4.37 29.00
CA ASP A 289 -17.25 -3.10 29.71
C ASP A 289 -16.08 -3.08 30.70
N ILE A 290 -15.81 -1.93 31.32
CA ILE A 290 -14.71 -1.75 32.27
C ILE A 290 -14.91 -2.63 33.53
N GLY A 291 -16.14 -2.87 33.96
CA GLY A 291 -16.42 -3.70 35.14
C GLY A 291 -15.99 -5.16 34.99
N ARG A 292 -15.98 -5.66 33.75
CA ARG A 292 -15.45 -6.99 33.41
C ARG A 292 -13.94 -7.08 33.51
N HIS A 293 -13.22 -6.02 33.17
CA HIS A 293 -11.75 -5.97 33.13
C HIS A 293 -11.15 -5.48 34.46
N PHE A 294 -11.84 -4.57 35.14
CA PHE A 294 -11.40 -3.94 36.37
C PHE A 294 -12.53 -3.98 37.44
N PRO A 295 -12.84 -5.17 37.97
CA PRO A 295 -13.96 -5.32 38.93
C PRO A 295 -13.73 -4.53 40.22
N ASP A 296 -14.74 -3.81 40.67
CA ASP A 296 -14.72 -3.02 41.90
C ASP A 296 -14.43 -3.86 43.16
N THR A 297 -14.61 -5.18 43.06
CA THR A 297 -14.33 -6.13 44.13
C THR A 297 -12.85 -6.47 44.29
N ASP A 298 -12.02 -6.11 43.33
CA ASP A 298 -10.58 -6.38 43.40
C ASP A 298 -9.82 -5.22 44.07
N PRO A 299 -9.19 -5.47 45.22
CA PRO A 299 -8.43 -4.47 45.97
C PRO A 299 -7.29 -3.82 45.16
N ALA A 300 -6.80 -4.48 44.11
CA ALA A 300 -5.72 -3.96 43.23
C ALA A 300 -6.10 -2.66 42.52
N TYR A 301 -7.40 -2.41 42.28
CA TYR A 301 -7.88 -1.22 41.58
C TYR A 301 -8.36 -0.10 42.50
N LYS A 302 -8.29 -0.31 43.85
CA LYS A 302 -8.68 0.72 44.80
C LYS A 302 -7.74 1.93 44.74
N GLY A 303 -8.28 3.09 44.35
CA GLY A 303 -7.50 4.32 44.17
C GLY A 303 -6.62 4.28 42.91
N ALA A 304 -6.88 3.38 41.95
CA ALA A 304 -6.15 3.30 40.70
C ALA A 304 -6.31 4.59 39.88
N ASP A 305 -5.26 4.96 39.21
CA ASP A 305 -5.20 6.03 38.20
C ASP A 305 -5.91 5.56 36.92
N SER A 306 -7.01 6.19 36.55
CA SER A 306 -7.81 5.80 35.38
C SER A 306 -7.04 5.97 34.06
N GLY A 307 -6.00 6.81 33.99
CA GLY A 307 -5.10 6.89 32.84
C GLY A 307 -4.33 5.58 32.63
N LYS A 308 -3.88 4.92 33.71
CA LYS A 308 -3.21 3.60 33.62
C LYS A 308 -4.17 2.50 33.23
N LEU A 309 -5.45 2.58 33.65
CA LEU A 309 -6.48 1.65 33.21
C LEU A 309 -6.75 1.83 31.70
N LEU A 310 -6.77 3.06 31.21
CA LEU A 310 -6.88 3.37 29.79
C LEU A 310 -5.69 2.82 28.99
N ASP A 311 -4.45 2.94 29.50
CA ASP A 311 -3.27 2.32 28.87
C ASP A 311 -3.43 0.81 28.71
N HIS A 312 -3.99 0.14 29.73
CA HIS A 312 -4.28 -1.28 29.67
C HIS A 312 -5.34 -1.63 28.62
N VAL A 313 -6.41 -0.84 28.50
CA VAL A 313 -7.44 -1.02 27.47
C VAL A 313 -6.83 -0.85 26.08
N VAL A 314 -5.98 0.16 25.85
CA VAL A 314 -5.29 0.37 24.58
C VAL A 314 -4.39 -0.82 24.25
N ALA A 315 -3.61 -1.32 25.21
CA ALA A 315 -2.78 -2.51 25.01
C ALA A 315 -3.61 -3.75 24.63
N LEU A 316 -4.78 -3.92 25.25
CA LEU A 316 -5.72 -5.00 24.91
C LEU A 316 -6.27 -4.86 23.48
N LEU A 317 -6.57 -3.65 23.02
CA LEU A 317 -6.96 -3.40 21.63
C LEU A 317 -5.85 -3.76 20.65
N GLU A 318 -4.61 -3.34 20.94
CA GLU A 318 -3.42 -3.67 20.14
C GLU A 318 -3.20 -5.19 20.04
N GLU A 319 -3.35 -5.92 21.16
CA GLU A 319 -3.25 -7.38 21.17
C GLU A 319 -4.32 -8.05 20.29
N LYS A 320 -5.50 -7.45 20.17
CA LYS A 320 -6.58 -7.90 19.30
C LYS A 320 -6.45 -7.41 17.86
N GLY A 321 -5.38 -6.67 17.52
CA GLY A 321 -5.10 -6.14 16.19
C GLY A 321 -5.98 -4.94 15.82
N TYR A 322 -6.35 -4.11 16.81
CA TYR A 322 -7.08 -2.86 16.61
C TYR A 322 -6.23 -1.66 16.98
N ALA A 323 -6.40 -0.57 16.23
CA ALA A 323 -5.88 0.74 16.54
C ALA A 323 -7.02 1.72 16.79
N VAL A 324 -6.79 2.71 17.65
CA VAL A 324 -7.75 3.80 17.88
C VAL A 324 -7.67 4.77 16.71
N GLY A 325 -8.80 5.06 16.06
CA GLY A 325 -8.90 6.05 14.99
C GLY A 325 -9.17 7.45 15.53
N ASN A 326 -10.35 7.65 16.13
CA ASN A 326 -10.68 8.91 16.79
C ASN A 326 -11.67 8.70 17.95
N VAL A 327 -11.72 9.70 18.85
CA VAL A 327 -12.65 9.70 19.98
C VAL A 327 -13.31 11.06 20.16
N ASP A 328 -14.55 11.04 20.65
CA ASP A 328 -15.34 12.22 21.02
C ASP A 328 -15.93 12.03 22.42
N VAL A 329 -15.52 12.85 23.38
CA VAL A 329 -15.95 12.80 24.78
C VAL A 329 -16.76 14.04 25.12
N THR A 330 -17.94 13.83 25.69
CA THR A 330 -18.82 14.89 26.19
C THR A 330 -18.98 14.79 27.68
N ILE A 331 -18.48 15.77 28.42
CA ILE A 331 -18.61 15.86 29.89
C ILE A 331 -19.82 16.76 30.20
N ILE A 332 -20.76 16.22 31.00
CA ILE A 332 -21.96 16.93 31.41
C ILE A 332 -21.80 17.35 32.87
N CYS A 333 -21.59 18.67 33.07
CA CYS A 333 -21.20 19.23 34.34
C CYS A 333 -21.74 20.64 34.51
N GLN A 334 -22.53 20.90 35.54
CA GLN A 334 -23.03 22.25 35.84
C GLN A 334 -21.92 23.17 36.37
N ARG A 335 -21.05 22.63 37.22
CA ARG A 335 -19.86 23.27 37.81
C ARG A 335 -18.80 22.22 38.10
N PRO A 336 -17.46 22.59 38.07
CA PRO A 336 -16.90 23.87 37.63
C PRO A 336 -17.00 24.07 36.11
N LYS A 337 -16.62 25.26 35.61
CA LYS A 337 -16.48 25.48 34.15
C LYS A 337 -15.18 24.81 33.68
N LEU A 338 -15.26 23.96 32.66
CA LEU A 338 -14.13 23.15 32.19
C LEU A 338 -13.36 23.75 30.99
N LYS A 339 -13.82 24.88 30.46
CA LYS A 339 -13.27 25.49 29.23
C LYS A 339 -11.76 25.61 29.23
N ASP A 340 -11.19 26.03 30.32
CA ASP A 340 -9.73 26.32 30.41
C ASP A 340 -8.87 25.05 30.57
N TYR A 341 -9.49 23.90 30.81
CA TYR A 341 -8.83 22.61 30.97
C TYR A 341 -8.96 21.68 29.78
N ILE A 342 -9.84 21.98 28.82
CA ILE A 342 -10.17 21.12 27.68
C ILE A 342 -8.93 20.74 26.87
N GLU A 343 -8.05 21.72 26.57
CA GLU A 343 -6.86 21.43 25.78
C GLU A 343 -5.88 20.49 26.51
N GLN A 344 -5.70 20.67 27.82
CA GLN A 344 -4.87 19.79 28.63
C GLN A 344 -5.46 18.38 28.71
N MET A 345 -6.78 18.25 28.87
CA MET A 345 -7.51 16.96 28.83
C MET A 345 -7.30 16.26 27.48
N ARG A 346 -7.44 16.99 26.37
CA ARG A 346 -7.28 16.49 25.02
C ARG A 346 -5.89 15.91 24.79
N GLN A 347 -4.85 16.65 25.16
CA GLN A 347 -3.46 16.21 25.05
C GLN A 347 -3.17 14.99 25.93
N ASN A 348 -3.72 14.96 27.14
CA ASN A 348 -3.54 13.83 28.05
C ASN A 348 -4.19 12.56 27.51
N VAL A 349 -5.42 12.63 27.02
CA VAL A 349 -6.12 11.51 26.40
C VAL A 349 -5.39 11.02 25.13
N ALA A 350 -4.96 11.93 24.26
CA ALA A 350 -4.22 11.59 23.04
C ALA A 350 -2.94 10.78 23.32
N ARG A 351 -2.23 11.18 24.39
CA ARG A 351 -1.01 10.49 24.85
C ARG A 351 -1.31 9.03 25.28
N HIS A 352 -2.36 8.81 26.07
CA HIS A 352 -2.75 7.46 26.53
C HIS A 352 -3.26 6.61 25.35
N LEU A 353 -3.99 7.20 24.42
CA LEU A 353 -4.50 6.51 23.23
C LEU A 353 -3.42 6.28 22.15
N LYS A 354 -2.23 6.89 22.28
CA LYS A 354 -1.13 6.87 21.29
C LYS A 354 -1.54 7.38 19.92
N VAL A 355 -2.37 8.42 19.88
CA VAL A 355 -2.86 9.09 18.67
C VAL A 355 -2.50 10.56 18.65
N ASP A 356 -2.58 11.21 17.49
CA ASP A 356 -2.42 12.65 17.38
C ASP A 356 -3.58 13.39 18.09
N ALA A 357 -3.30 14.58 18.64
CA ALA A 357 -4.30 15.33 19.39
C ALA A 357 -5.52 15.74 18.55
N ASP A 358 -5.42 15.81 17.23
CA ASP A 358 -6.53 16.10 16.32
C ASP A 358 -7.51 14.91 16.16
N CYS A 359 -7.12 13.70 16.60
CA CYS A 359 -7.99 12.54 16.71
C CYS A 359 -8.84 12.53 18.00
N VAL A 360 -8.62 13.48 18.92
CA VAL A 360 -9.31 13.54 20.21
C VAL A 360 -10.12 14.83 20.29
N ASN A 361 -11.44 14.69 20.46
CA ASN A 361 -12.30 15.82 20.81
C ASN A 361 -12.83 15.66 22.22
N ILE A 362 -12.76 16.75 23.03
CA ILE A 362 -13.37 16.82 24.35
C ILE A 362 -14.21 18.09 24.43
N LYS A 363 -15.44 17.95 24.84
CA LYS A 363 -16.38 19.05 25.02
C LYS A 363 -17.11 18.92 26.35
N ALA A 364 -17.50 20.05 26.90
CA ALA A 364 -18.27 20.12 28.13
C ALA A 364 -19.58 20.90 27.92
N THR A 365 -20.65 20.42 28.53
CA THR A 365 -21.94 21.08 28.47
C THR A 365 -22.61 21.12 29.84
N THR A 366 -23.60 21.97 30.01
CA THR A 366 -24.52 21.96 31.16
C THR A 366 -25.86 21.34 30.75
N THR A 367 -26.69 20.98 31.71
CA THR A 367 -28.07 20.54 31.49
C THR A 367 -29.08 21.68 31.73
N GLU A 368 -28.64 22.94 31.73
CA GLU A 368 -29.49 24.13 31.97
C GLU A 368 -30.22 24.05 33.31
N LYS A 369 -29.56 23.51 34.35
CA LYS A 369 -30.09 23.27 35.70
C LYS A 369 -31.16 22.16 35.80
N LEU A 370 -31.24 21.31 34.77
CA LEU A 370 -32.15 20.14 34.80
C LEU A 370 -31.42 18.88 35.24
N GLY A 371 -32.12 18.03 35.96
CA GLY A 371 -31.56 16.75 36.41
C GLY A 371 -30.48 16.85 37.48
N PHE A 372 -29.88 15.73 37.83
CA PHE A 372 -28.87 15.64 38.90
C PHE A 372 -27.57 16.41 38.55
N GLU A 373 -27.19 16.45 37.27
CA GLU A 373 -26.03 17.27 36.83
C GLU A 373 -26.33 18.76 37.00
N GLY A 374 -27.56 19.18 36.61
CA GLY A 374 -28.01 20.56 36.74
C GLY A 374 -28.17 21.04 38.17
N GLU A 375 -28.46 20.14 39.10
CA GLU A 375 -28.50 20.36 40.53
C GLU A 375 -27.11 20.32 41.18
N GLY A 376 -26.08 19.87 40.43
CA GLY A 376 -24.71 19.76 40.93
C GLY A 376 -24.49 18.55 41.87
N LEU A 377 -25.29 17.50 41.73
CA LEU A 377 -25.20 16.29 42.54
C LEU A 377 -24.22 15.26 41.97
N GLY A 378 -23.87 15.39 40.69
CA GLY A 378 -22.97 14.48 39.99
C GLY A 378 -22.48 15.05 38.69
N ILE A 379 -21.54 14.33 38.07
CA ILE A 379 -21.06 14.57 36.71
C ILE A 379 -21.26 13.30 35.92
N SER A 380 -21.74 13.40 34.67
CA SER A 380 -21.79 12.30 33.72
C SER A 380 -20.95 12.57 32.52
N SER A 381 -20.57 11.49 31.81
CA SER A 381 -19.83 11.59 30.57
C SER A 381 -20.34 10.57 29.54
N HIS A 382 -20.41 11.01 28.31
CA HIS A 382 -20.58 10.17 27.12
C HIS A 382 -19.29 10.16 26.32
N ALA A 383 -18.92 8.99 25.82
CA ALA A 383 -17.82 8.87 24.87
C ALA A 383 -18.24 8.06 23.65
N VAL A 384 -17.72 8.45 22.49
CA VAL A 384 -17.79 7.65 21.27
C VAL A 384 -16.37 7.42 20.79
N ALA A 385 -16.05 6.18 20.45
CA ALA A 385 -14.73 5.80 19.96
C ALA A 385 -14.87 5.04 18.63
N GLY A 386 -14.06 5.43 17.64
CA GLY A 386 -13.84 4.70 16.41
C GLY A 386 -12.52 3.93 16.49
N ILE A 387 -12.55 2.63 16.22
CA ILE A 387 -11.35 1.81 16.10
C ILE A 387 -11.31 1.14 14.72
N GLU A 388 -10.13 0.85 14.24
CA GLU A 388 -9.92 0.17 12.97
C GLU A 388 -8.94 -0.99 13.12
N LYS A 389 -8.95 -1.92 12.17
CA LYS A 389 -8.01 -3.02 12.16
C LYS A 389 -6.62 -2.49 11.82
N ALA A 390 -5.62 -2.76 12.68
CA ALA A 390 -4.24 -2.28 12.56
C ALA A 390 -3.48 -2.95 11.40
#